data_4cc05fb0e31d039941325b56a7893a7e
#
_entry.id   4cc05fb0e31d039941325b56a7893a7e
#
_cell.length_a   1.000
_cell.length_b   1.000
_cell.length_c   1.000
_cell.angle_alpha   90.00
_cell.angle_beta   90.00
_cell.angle_gamma   90.00
#
_symmetry.space_group_name_H-M   'P 1'
#
loop_
_entity.id
_entity.type
_entity.pdbx_description
1 polymer ?
#
loop_
_entity_poly.entity_id
_entity_poly.type
_entity_poly.pdbx_seq_one_letter_code
_entity_poly.pdbx_strand_id
1 'polypeptide(L)'
;MQQRHVTLWLSAEAMDAWRPAPSGRPGGPRKFSDVSIRTALTLRLVFRLPLRQTEGFLRSVLAVMRVGLDAPDHTTLSRRGQQLDLALGRIPAQGPLHLVVDSTGLSVVGQGEWAAVKHGRSGRRGWKKLHLGVDQSGVIHAQAITESTVDDATTGRHLVERVVAEVASVTADAAYDTVAFYNAAGARGATVVVPPAKTASVSRRGPRSGLRDLTITRVNELGRRRWKKESGDHQQARVENAFFRYKSIISGGLRARTSGGRQAEARLACNALNRMTELGRPASYSVRR
;
A
#
# COMPACT_ATOMS: atom_id res chain seq x y z
N MET A 1 13.74 -0.67 -31.46
CA MET A 1 13.85 -0.34 -30.01
C MET A 1 13.04 0.92 -29.77
N GLN A 2 11.88 0.85 -29.04
CA GLN A 2 11.11 2.04 -28.71
C GLN A 2 11.87 2.84 -27.64
N GLN A 3 12.31 4.05 -27.94
CA GLN A 3 12.86 4.97 -26.97
C GLN A 3 11.70 5.44 -26.06
N ARG A 4 11.81 5.11 -24.77
CA ARG A 4 10.88 5.60 -23.73
C ARG A 4 11.54 6.77 -23.03
N HIS A 5 10.93 7.95 -23.10
CA HIS A 5 11.40 9.13 -22.40
C HIS A 5 10.84 9.14 -20.98
N VAL A 6 11.70 9.49 -20.02
CA VAL A 6 11.28 9.76 -18.63
C VAL A 6 11.36 11.27 -18.44
N THR A 7 10.23 11.89 -18.11
CA THR A 7 10.17 13.31 -17.79
C THR A 7 10.13 13.49 -16.28
N LEU A 8 11.06 14.27 -15.76
CA LEU A 8 11.13 14.62 -14.34
C LEU A 8 10.74 16.09 -14.17
N TRP A 9 9.80 16.33 -13.25
CA TRP A 9 9.36 17.67 -12.88
C TRP A 9 9.74 17.94 -11.43
N LEU A 10 10.35 19.06 -11.16
CA LEU A 10 10.65 19.54 -9.82
C LEU A 10 9.93 20.88 -9.65
N SER A 11 8.92 20.94 -8.79
CA SER A 11 8.18 22.16 -8.54
C SER A 11 8.96 23.13 -7.67
N ALA A 12 8.64 24.43 -7.77
CA ALA A 12 9.26 25.46 -6.94
C ALA A 12 9.07 25.17 -5.44
N GLU A 13 7.87 24.73 -5.04
CA GLU A 13 7.54 24.38 -3.65
C GLU A 13 8.40 23.19 -3.15
N ALA A 14 8.69 22.22 -4.02
CA ALA A 14 9.56 21.11 -3.66
C ALA A 14 11.03 21.55 -3.50
N MET A 15 11.48 22.53 -4.30
CA MET A 15 12.81 23.11 -4.18
C MET A 15 12.95 23.92 -2.87
N ASP A 16 11.98 24.74 -2.54
CA ASP A 16 11.95 25.55 -1.32
C ASP A 16 11.89 24.64 -0.06
N ALA A 17 11.07 23.59 -0.13
CA ALA A 17 10.92 22.61 0.95
C ALA A 17 12.07 21.59 1.03
N TRP A 18 13.08 21.65 0.15
CA TRP A 18 14.18 20.67 0.11
C TRP A 18 15.06 20.74 1.36
N ARG A 19 15.28 21.94 1.87
CA ARG A 19 16.00 22.20 3.11
C ARG A 19 15.00 22.37 4.26
N PRO A 20 15.30 21.84 5.45
CA PRO A 20 14.41 22.03 6.60
C PRO A 20 14.44 23.48 7.07
N ALA A 21 13.32 23.97 7.58
CA ALA A 21 13.30 25.22 8.32
C ALA A 21 14.18 25.12 9.58
N PRO A 22 14.76 26.23 10.06
CA PRO A 22 15.49 26.27 11.31
C PRO A 22 14.64 25.74 12.47
N SER A 23 15.16 24.79 13.24
CA SER A 23 14.36 24.11 14.27
C SER A 23 14.40 24.79 15.65
N GLY A 24 15.35 25.71 15.88
CA GLY A 24 15.62 26.34 17.19
C GLY A 24 16.02 25.35 18.30
N ARG A 25 16.19 24.06 17.99
CA ARG A 25 16.56 23.03 18.97
C ARG A 25 18.08 22.91 19.10
N PRO A 26 18.61 22.57 20.31
CA PRO A 26 20.00 22.25 20.47
C PRO A 26 20.46 21.11 19.56
N GLY A 27 21.69 21.20 19.04
CA GLY A 27 22.28 20.22 18.14
C GLY A 27 22.52 20.76 16.73
N GLY A 28 23.24 19.99 15.90
CA GLY A 28 23.52 20.40 14.52
C GLY A 28 22.23 20.46 13.68
N PRO A 29 22.06 21.49 12.85
CA PRO A 29 20.86 21.63 12.01
C PRO A 29 20.76 20.47 11.01
N ARG A 30 19.54 19.98 10.78
CA ARG A 30 19.29 18.97 9.75
C ARG A 30 19.58 19.59 8.38
N LYS A 31 20.43 18.96 7.58
CA LYS A 31 20.74 19.41 6.21
C LYS A 31 19.59 19.15 5.22
N PHE A 32 18.81 18.10 5.46
CA PHE A 32 17.78 17.62 4.55
C PHE A 32 16.42 17.56 5.23
N SER A 33 15.38 18.02 4.55
CA SER A 33 13.99 17.95 5.01
C SER A 33 13.40 16.54 4.83
N ASP A 34 12.20 16.31 5.36
CA ASP A 34 11.46 15.08 5.10
C ASP A 34 11.01 14.98 3.63
N VAL A 35 10.83 16.12 2.94
CA VAL A 35 10.52 16.18 1.51
C VAL A 35 11.66 15.60 0.69
N SER A 36 12.91 16.05 0.93
CA SER A 36 14.08 15.55 0.19
C SER A 36 14.31 14.06 0.42
N ILE A 37 14.16 13.57 1.67
CA ILE A 37 14.28 12.14 2.01
C ILE A 37 13.16 11.33 1.33
N ARG A 38 11.91 11.80 1.41
CA ARG A 38 10.76 11.15 0.77
C ARG A 38 10.92 11.06 -0.74
N THR A 39 11.35 12.15 -1.39
CA THR A 39 11.60 12.18 -2.83
C THR A 39 12.67 11.16 -3.22
N ALA A 40 13.81 11.16 -2.54
CA ALA A 40 14.89 10.20 -2.81
C ALA A 40 14.44 8.75 -2.64
N LEU A 41 13.71 8.44 -1.57
CA LEU A 41 13.21 7.08 -1.32
C LEU A 41 12.08 6.68 -2.27
N THR A 42 11.26 7.62 -2.74
CA THR A 42 10.27 7.35 -3.81
C THR A 42 10.97 6.99 -5.11
N LEU A 43 11.98 7.74 -5.53
CA LEU A 43 12.79 7.42 -6.71
C LEU A 43 13.48 6.06 -6.55
N ARG A 44 14.02 5.77 -5.36
CA ARG A 44 14.59 4.45 -5.04
C ARG A 44 13.60 3.32 -5.32
N LEU A 45 12.35 3.47 -4.91
CA LEU A 45 11.32 2.45 -5.09
C LEU A 45 10.92 2.29 -6.56
N VAL A 46 10.61 3.39 -7.24
CA VAL A 46 10.14 3.40 -8.63
C VAL A 46 11.22 2.87 -9.58
N PHE A 47 12.49 3.26 -9.40
CA PHE A 47 13.61 2.79 -10.21
C PHE A 47 14.32 1.57 -9.62
N ARG A 48 13.84 1.01 -8.51
CA ARG A 48 14.38 -0.19 -7.84
C ARG A 48 15.87 -0.10 -7.50
N LEU A 49 16.35 1.09 -7.13
CA LEU A 49 17.76 1.35 -6.87
C LEU A 49 18.19 0.89 -5.46
N PRO A 50 19.42 0.37 -5.27
CA PRO A 50 20.08 0.34 -3.98
C PRO A 50 20.32 1.74 -3.43
N LEU A 51 20.44 1.91 -2.10
CA LEU A 51 20.57 3.23 -1.48
C LEU A 51 21.75 4.07 -2.01
N ARG A 52 22.92 3.45 -2.23
CA ARG A 52 24.10 4.15 -2.80
C ARG A 52 23.86 4.60 -4.24
N GLN A 53 23.19 3.77 -5.04
CA GLN A 53 22.81 4.16 -6.40
C GLN A 53 21.74 5.24 -6.41
N THR A 54 20.83 5.24 -5.42
CA THR A 54 19.82 6.31 -5.24
C THR A 54 20.47 7.65 -4.99
N GLU A 55 21.48 7.70 -4.11
CA GLU A 55 22.29 8.91 -3.86
C GLU A 55 22.94 9.42 -5.15
N GLY A 56 23.67 8.53 -5.86
CA GLY A 56 24.35 8.89 -7.11
C GLY A 56 23.37 9.33 -8.21
N PHE A 57 22.27 8.62 -8.39
CA PHE A 57 21.21 8.95 -9.34
C PHE A 57 20.61 10.32 -9.07
N LEU A 58 20.20 10.57 -7.81
CA LEU A 58 19.61 11.85 -7.44
C LEU A 58 20.59 13.01 -7.60
N ARG A 59 21.87 12.81 -7.23
CA ARG A 59 22.92 13.81 -7.44
C ARG A 59 23.08 14.17 -8.91
N SER A 60 23.09 13.16 -9.79
CA SER A 60 23.17 13.37 -11.24
C SER A 60 21.94 14.10 -11.79
N VAL A 61 20.75 13.73 -11.35
CA VAL A 61 19.50 14.40 -11.77
C VAL A 61 19.50 15.87 -11.36
N LEU A 62 19.82 16.19 -10.09
CA LEU A 62 19.87 17.56 -9.61
C LEU A 62 20.93 18.40 -10.34
N ALA A 63 22.07 17.81 -10.68
CA ALA A 63 23.11 18.46 -11.46
C ALA A 63 22.65 18.77 -12.89
N VAL A 64 22.01 17.81 -13.58
CA VAL A 64 21.45 18.01 -14.92
C VAL A 64 20.37 19.09 -14.93
N MET A 65 19.52 19.13 -13.90
CA MET A 65 18.48 20.15 -13.75
C MET A 65 19.04 21.52 -13.32
N ARG A 66 20.31 21.64 -12.95
CA ARG A 66 20.99 22.88 -12.52
C ARG A 66 20.29 23.63 -11.39
N VAL A 67 19.68 22.89 -10.44
CA VAL A 67 18.84 23.49 -9.37
C VAL A 67 19.63 23.84 -8.10
N GLY A 68 20.93 23.60 -8.01
CA GLY A 68 21.75 23.96 -6.85
C GLY A 68 21.38 23.26 -5.53
N LEU A 69 20.76 22.10 -5.60
CA LEU A 69 20.35 21.31 -4.45
C LEU A 69 21.28 20.11 -4.24
N ASP A 70 21.53 19.76 -2.97
CA ASP A 70 22.31 18.57 -2.60
C ASP A 70 21.43 17.33 -2.51
N ALA A 71 22.00 16.17 -2.86
CA ALA A 71 21.37 14.87 -2.64
C ALA A 71 21.69 14.34 -1.23
N PRO A 72 20.69 13.80 -0.48
CA PRO A 72 20.96 13.07 0.75
C PRO A 72 21.84 11.86 0.49
N ASP A 73 22.86 11.66 1.34
CA ASP A 73 23.70 10.47 1.30
C ASP A 73 22.93 9.20 1.71
N HIS A 74 23.45 8.05 1.31
CA HIS A 74 22.81 6.75 1.53
C HIS A 74 22.65 6.39 3.02
N THR A 75 23.52 6.87 3.89
CA THR A 75 23.44 6.62 5.34
C THR A 75 22.34 7.47 5.96
N THR A 76 22.21 8.73 5.55
CA THR A 76 21.09 9.61 5.90
C THR A 76 19.77 9.04 5.40
N LEU A 77 19.68 8.56 4.15
CA LEU A 77 18.49 7.91 3.61
C LEU A 77 18.12 6.68 4.42
N SER A 78 19.10 5.83 4.78
CA SER A 78 18.85 4.63 5.58
C SER A 78 18.31 4.97 6.97
N ARG A 79 18.93 5.91 7.67
CA ARG A 79 18.55 6.31 9.03
C ARG A 79 17.23 7.06 9.06
N ARG A 80 17.08 8.07 8.22
CA ARG A 80 15.86 8.90 8.17
C ARG A 80 14.65 8.16 7.63
N GLY A 81 14.85 7.26 6.66
CA GLY A 81 13.77 6.45 6.09
C GLY A 81 13.04 5.57 7.10
N GLN A 82 13.70 5.18 8.20
CA GLN A 82 13.08 4.39 9.26
C GLN A 82 12.16 5.21 10.18
N GLN A 83 12.38 6.53 10.22
CA GLN A 83 11.70 7.47 11.12
C GLN A 83 10.72 8.40 10.40
N LEU A 84 10.55 8.22 9.08
CA LEU A 84 9.60 9.03 8.33
C LEU A 84 8.18 8.75 8.82
N ASP A 85 7.56 9.77 9.36
CA ASP A 85 6.11 9.75 9.58
C ASP A 85 5.41 10.10 8.27
N LEU A 86 4.84 9.07 7.66
CA LEU A 86 4.19 9.16 6.37
C LEU A 86 2.70 8.85 6.55
N ALA A 87 1.85 9.81 6.30
CA ALA A 87 0.45 9.54 6.03
C ALA A 87 0.28 9.02 4.59
N LEU A 88 -0.75 8.21 4.34
CA LEU A 88 -1.23 8.03 2.97
C LEU A 88 -1.79 9.36 2.48
N GLY A 89 -1.34 9.79 1.29
CA GLY A 89 -1.86 10.98 0.63
C GLY A 89 -3.37 10.86 0.47
N ARG A 90 -4.09 11.87 0.94
CA ARG A 90 -5.55 11.92 0.76
C ARG A 90 -5.83 12.33 -0.68
N ILE A 91 -6.40 11.43 -1.46
CA ILE A 91 -7.02 11.77 -2.74
C ILE A 91 -8.50 11.98 -2.42
N PRO A 92 -9.07 13.16 -2.72
CA PRO A 92 -10.49 13.42 -2.51
C PRO A 92 -11.32 12.37 -3.26
N ALA A 93 -12.20 11.69 -2.53
CA ALA A 93 -13.14 10.76 -3.15
C ALA A 93 -14.27 11.55 -3.82
N GLN A 94 -14.68 11.12 -5.01
CA GLN A 94 -15.88 11.64 -5.65
C GLN A 94 -17.10 10.85 -5.15
N GLY A 95 -17.55 11.16 -3.95
CA GLY A 95 -18.66 10.45 -3.29
C GLY A 95 -18.22 9.33 -2.34
N PRO A 96 -19.18 8.55 -1.81
CA PRO A 96 -18.92 7.46 -0.89
C PRO A 96 -18.05 6.35 -1.50
N LEU A 97 -17.14 5.78 -0.70
CA LEU A 97 -16.21 4.76 -1.16
C LEU A 97 -16.85 3.37 -1.21
N HIS A 98 -16.57 2.63 -2.27
CA HIS A 98 -16.74 1.19 -2.31
C HIS A 98 -15.37 0.55 -2.03
N LEU A 99 -15.11 0.26 -0.77
CA LEU A 99 -13.81 -0.21 -0.30
C LEU A 99 -13.66 -1.71 -0.51
N VAL A 100 -12.59 -2.13 -1.16
CA VAL A 100 -12.20 -3.53 -1.29
C VAL A 100 -10.98 -3.79 -0.42
N VAL A 101 -11.07 -4.76 0.49
CA VAL A 101 -10.01 -5.11 1.44
C VAL A 101 -9.48 -6.49 1.14
N ASP A 102 -8.14 -6.62 1.07
CA ASP A 102 -7.48 -7.90 0.88
C ASP A 102 -6.00 -7.83 1.31
N SER A 103 -5.32 -8.97 1.33
CA SER A 103 -3.91 -9.09 1.67
C SER A 103 -3.09 -9.85 0.61
N THR A 104 -1.80 -9.55 0.56
CA THR A 104 -0.86 -10.30 -0.29
C THR A 104 0.48 -10.48 0.40
N GLY A 105 1.17 -11.61 0.09
CA GLY A 105 2.53 -11.86 0.59
C GLY A 105 3.57 -11.02 -0.15
N LEU A 106 4.50 -10.43 0.62
CA LEU A 106 5.73 -9.80 0.16
C LEU A 106 6.94 -10.50 0.78
N SER A 107 7.94 -10.86 -0.03
CA SER A 107 9.20 -11.41 0.47
C SER A 107 9.99 -10.33 1.22
N VAL A 108 10.86 -10.74 2.15
CA VAL A 108 11.84 -9.83 2.77
C VAL A 108 13.20 -10.13 2.17
N VAL A 109 13.77 -9.18 1.45
CA VAL A 109 15.05 -9.33 0.75
C VAL A 109 16.18 -9.54 1.76
N GLY A 110 17.01 -10.56 1.55
CA GLY A 110 18.16 -10.89 2.39
C GLY A 110 17.83 -11.70 3.65
N GLN A 111 16.58 -12.04 3.92
CA GLN A 111 16.23 -12.97 4.99
C GLN A 111 16.08 -14.40 4.45
N GLY A 112 16.99 -15.27 4.82
CA GLY A 112 16.92 -16.70 4.55
C GLY A 112 17.45 -17.16 3.19
N GLU A 113 17.75 -16.27 2.25
CA GLU A 113 18.26 -16.65 0.93
C GLU A 113 19.60 -17.39 1.03
N TRP A 114 20.53 -16.88 1.82
CA TRP A 114 21.86 -17.49 2.00
C TRP A 114 21.79 -18.83 2.77
N ALA A 115 20.97 -18.93 3.80
CA ALA A 115 20.78 -20.14 4.57
C ALA A 115 20.07 -21.23 3.76
N ALA A 116 19.11 -20.86 2.91
CA ALA A 116 18.41 -21.78 2.00
C ALA A 116 19.37 -22.35 0.93
N VAL A 117 20.26 -21.52 0.37
CA VAL A 117 21.24 -21.92 -0.64
C VAL A 117 22.34 -22.79 -0.02
N LYS A 118 22.82 -22.47 1.19
CA LYS A 118 23.99 -23.14 1.80
C LYS A 118 23.63 -24.45 2.53
N HIS A 119 22.43 -24.59 3.07
CA HIS A 119 22.08 -25.72 3.94
C HIS A 119 20.94 -26.60 3.43
N GLY A 120 20.47 -26.39 2.18
CA GLY A 120 19.42 -27.24 1.58
C GLY A 120 18.10 -27.31 2.39
N ARG A 121 18.03 -26.63 3.51
CA ARG A 121 16.81 -26.50 4.30
C ARG A 121 15.94 -25.44 3.63
N SER A 122 14.67 -25.74 3.47
CA SER A 122 13.62 -24.76 3.18
C SER A 122 13.56 -23.72 4.31
N GLY A 123 14.62 -22.87 4.39
CA GLY A 123 14.64 -21.72 5.25
C GLY A 123 13.40 -20.93 4.91
N ARG A 124 12.43 -20.84 5.83
CA ARG A 124 11.23 -20.00 5.65
C ARG A 124 11.73 -18.65 5.25
N ARG A 125 11.63 -18.34 3.96
CA ARG A 125 11.88 -16.99 3.46
C ARG A 125 10.99 -16.09 4.31
N GLY A 126 11.61 -15.15 5.04
CA GLY A 126 10.83 -14.22 5.82
C GLY A 126 9.89 -13.48 4.87
N TRP A 127 8.60 -13.67 5.02
CA TRP A 127 7.61 -12.93 4.25
C TRP A 127 6.64 -12.22 5.19
N LYS A 128 6.10 -11.15 4.71
CA LYS A 128 5.16 -10.28 5.41
C LYS A 128 3.89 -10.19 4.60
N LYS A 129 2.79 -9.88 5.25
CA LYS A 129 1.54 -9.56 4.55
C LYS A 129 1.44 -8.05 4.36
N LEU A 130 1.13 -7.64 3.13
CA LEU A 130 0.67 -6.30 2.79
C LEU A 130 -0.85 -6.35 2.69
N HIS A 131 -1.54 -5.63 3.57
CA HIS A 131 -2.99 -5.46 3.54
C HIS A 131 -3.30 -4.12 2.91
N LEU A 132 -4.28 -4.07 2.02
CA LEU A 132 -4.73 -2.85 1.36
C LEU A 132 -6.24 -2.70 1.48
N GLY A 133 -6.69 -1.45 1.64
CA GLY A 133 -8.07 -1.03 1.40
C GLY A 133 -8.09 -0.09 0.18
N VAL A 134 -8.72 -0.53 -0.90
CA VAL A 134 -8.69 0.11 -2.22
C VAL A 134 -10.09 0.47 -2.65
N ASP A 135 -10.30 1.64 -3.25
CA ASP A 135 -11.61 2.04 -3.75
C ASP A 135 -11.89 1.58 -5.20
N GLN A 136 -13.07 1.97 -5.69
CA GLN A 136 -13.53 1.65 -7.05
C GLN A 136 -12.64 2.26 -8.16
N SER A 137 -11.84 3.27 -7.88
CA SER A 137 -10.91 3.89 -8.83
C SER A 137 -9.48 3.33 -8.75
N GLY A 138 -9.23 2.45 -7.79
CA GLY A 138 -7.93 1.84 -7.55
C GLY A 138 -7.01 2.69 -6.67
N VAL A 139 -7.56 3.67 -5.95
CA VAL A 139 -6.85 4.46 -4.96
C VAL A 139 -6.75 3.69 -3.65
N ILE A 140 -5.57 3.65 -3.06
CA ILE A 140 -5.29 2.98 -1.80
C ILE A 140 -5.59 3.95 -0.65
N HIS A 141 -6.64 3.70 0.11
CA HIS A 141 -7.06 4.52 1.25
C HIS A 141 -6.51 4.04 2.59
N ALA A 142 -6.17 2.77 2.69
CA ALA A 142 -5.59 2.18 3.89
C ALA A 142 -4.55 1.12 3.53
N GLN A 143 -3.50 0.99 4.34
CA GLN A 143 -2.49 -0.04 4.20
C GLN A 143 -1.91 -0.46 5.55
N ALA A 144 -1.48 -1.71 5.67
CA ALA A 144 -0.69 -2.22 6.78
C ALA A 144 0.28 -3.30 6.32
N ILE A 145 1.46 -3.37 6.98
CA ILE A 145 2.37 -4.52 6.88
C ILE A 145 2.28 -5.29 8.19
N THR A 146 2.07 -6.59 8.12
CA THR A 146 2.03 -7.48 9.27
C THR A 146 2.97 -8.67 9.11
N GLU A 147 3.16 -9.41 10.21
CA GLU A 147 3.77 -10.74 10.15
C GLU A 147 2.86 -11.70 9.36
N SER A 148 3.45 -12.72 8.78
CA SER A 148 2.72 -13.73 8.01
C SER A 148 1.68 -14.52 8.81
N THR A 149 1.85 -14.57 10.14
CA THR A 149 0.97 -15.27 11.06
C THR A 149 -0.22 -14.46 11.56
N VAL A 150 -0.23 -13.14 11.28
CA VAL A 150 -1.33 -12.26 11.71
C VAL A 150 -2.58 -12.56 10.88
N ASP A 151 -3.72 -12.61 11.55
CA ASP A 151 -5.01 -12.85 10.94
C ASP A 151 -5.45 -11.69 10.03
N ASP A 152 -5.94 -12.03 8.83
CA ASP A 152 -6.31 -11.06 7.80
C ASP A 152 -7.56 -10.26 8.20
N ALA A 153 -8.56 -10.91 8.80
CA ALA A 153 -9.81 -10.25 9.21
C ALA A 153 -9.56 -9.23 10.32
N THR A 154 -8.67 -9.54 11.27
CA THR A 154 -8.28 -8.60 12.33
C THR A 154 -7.63 -7.34 11.77
N THR A 155 -6.68 -7.52 10.84
CA THR A 155 -6.02 -6.37 10.17
C THR A 155 -7.00 -5.61 9.29
N GLY A 156 -7.83 -6.32 8.52
CA GLY A 156 -8.83 -5.72 7.64
C GLY A 156 -9.83 -4.87 8.41
N ARG A 157 -10.28 -5.32 9.58
CA ARG A 157 -11.10 -4.53 10.49
C ARG A 157 -10.44 -3.18 10.81
N HIS A 158 -9.17 -3.19 11.22
CA HIS A 158 -8.45 -1.94 11.51
C HIS A 158 -8.27 -1.05 10.28
N LEU A 159 -8.14 -1.62 9.07
CA LEU A 159 -8.11 -0.82 7.85
C LEU A 159 -9.44 -0.10 7.64
N VAL A 160 -10.57 -0.80 7.76
CA VAL A 160 -11.92 -0.22 7.62
C VAL A 160 -12.15 0.90 8.65
N GLU A 161 -11.76 0.69 9.91
CA GLU A 161 -11.88 1.68 10.98
C GLU A 161 -11.07 2.96 10.71
N ARG A 162 -9.92 2.85 10.04
CA ARG A 162 -8.99 3.97 9.78
C ARG A 162 -9.31 4.80 8.54
N VAL A 163 -10.12 4.31 7.64
CA VAL A 163 -10.53 5.09 6.45
C VAL A 163 -11.34 6.30 6.90
N VAL A 164 -10.91 7.50 6.56
CA VAL A 164 -11.57 8.75 7.02
C VAL A 164 -12.82 9.09 6.21
N ALA A 165 -12.82 8.76 4.91
CA ALA A 165 -13.93 9.06 4.01
C ALA A 165 -15.18 8.22 4.34
N GLU A 166 -16.35 8.68 3.88
CA GLU A 166 -17.59 7.91 3.93
C GLU A 166 -17.45 6.62 3.12
N VAL A 167 -17.92 5.49 3.67
CA VAL A 167 -17.81 4.17 3.04
C VAL A 167 -19.20 3.63 2.80
N ALA A 168 -19.57 3.50 1.52
CA ALA A 168 -20.87 2.95 1.12
C ALA A 168 -20.89 1.40 1.20
N SER A 169 -19.78 0.76 0.85
CA SER A 169 -19.66 -0.69 0.96
C SER A 169 -18.24 -1.15 1.26
N VAL A 170 -18.14 -2.31 1.91
CA VAL A 170 -16.86 -3.01 2.14
C VAL A 170 -16.96 -4.41 1.54
N THR A 171 -16.08 -4.70 0.59
CA THR A 171 -15.96 -6.02 -0.07
C THR A 171 -14.65 -6.68 0.37
N ALA A 172 -14.70 -7.97 0.72
CA ALA A 172 -13.53 -8.77 1.02
C ALA A 172 -13.80 -10.26 0.74
N ASP A 173 -12.79 -11.10 0.78
CA ASP A 173 -12.93 -12.53 0.58
C ASP A 173 -13.47 -13.27 1.82
N ALA A 174 -13.66 -14.58 1.72
CA ALA A 174 -14.21 -15.41 2.80
C ALA A 174 -13.30 -15.51 4.05
N ALA A 175 -12.02 -15.15 3.96
CA ALA A 175 -11.12 -15.08 5.12
C ALA A 175 -11.52 -13.95 6.10
N TYR A 176 -12.28 -12.97 5.61
CA TYR A 176 -12.80 -11.86 6.40
C TYR A 176 -14.19 -12.12 7.00
N ASP A 177 -14.75 -13.35 6.86
CA ASP A 177 -16.08 -13.70 7.40
C ASP A 177 -16.05 -13.84 8.93
N THR A 178 -15.87 -12.73 9.62
CA THR A 178 -15.88 -12.66 11.10
C THR A 178 -16.88 -11.63 11.61
N VAL A 179 -17.47 -11.92 12.77
CA VAL A 179 -18.40 -10.99 13.46
C VAL A 179 -17.76 -9.60 13.63
N ALA A 180 -16.49 -9.56 14.03
CA ALA A 180 -15.78 -8.30 14.28
C ALA A 180 -15.60 -7.45 13.02
N PHE A 181 -15.31 -8.09 11.86
CA PHE A 181 -15.18 -7.38 10.58
C PHE A 181 -16.53 -6.80 10.13
N TYR A 182 -17.60 -7.61 10.18
CA TYR A 182 -18.96 -7.16 9.85
C TYR A 182 -19.42 -6.01 10.73
N ASN A 183 -19.16 -6.09 12.05
CA ASN A 183 -19.53 -5.02 12.98
C ASN A 183 -18.76 -3.73 12.73
N ALA A 184 -17.46 -3.80 12.39
CA ALA A 184 -16.67 -2.62 12.06
C ALA A 184 -17.16 -1.93 10.78
N ALA A 185 -17.49 -2.69 9.75
CA ALA A 185 -18.06 -2.14 8.52
C ALA A 185 -19.48 -1.60 8.76
N GLY A 186 -20.31 -2.31 9.52
CA GLY A 186 -21.66 -1.87 9.91
C GLY A 186 -21.66 -0.58 10.74
N ALA A 187 -20.71 -0.40 11.65
CA ALA A 187 -20.54 0.83 12.42
C ALA A 187 -20.20 2.05 11.53
N ARG A 188 -19.74 1.82 10.29
CA ARG A 188 -19.54 2.85 9.26
C ARG A 188 -20.78 3.11 8.40
N GLY A 189 -21.89 2.41 8.65
CA GLY A 189 -23.08 2.43 7.78
C GLY A 189 -22.88 1.71 6.44
N ALA A 190 -21.76 0.97 6.28
CA ALA A 190 -21.41 0.35 5.02
C ALA A 190 -22.15 -0.97 4.79
N THR A 191 -22.55 -1.21 3.54
CA THR A 191 -22.98 -2.54 3.09
C THR A 191 -21.77 -3.49 3.07
N VAL A 192 -21.93 -4.69 3.63
CA VAL A 192 -20.85 -5.69 3.70
C VAL A 192 -21.03 -6.76 2.64
N VAL A 193 -20.03 -6.95 1.78
CA VAL A 193 -19.99 -7.95 0.72
C VAL A 193 -18.84 -8.91 0.98
N VAL A 194 -19.08 -9.87 1.86
CA VAL A 194 -18.11 -10.92 2.22
C VAL A 194 -18.79 -12.27 2.06
N PRO A 195 -18.29 -13.16 1.18
CA PRO A 195 -18.88 -14.48 1.03
C PRO A 195 -18.69 -15.30 2.32
N PRO A 196 -19.76 -15.83 2.93
CA PRO A 196 -19.63 -16.62 4.15
C PRO A 196 -18.68 -17.81 3.95
N ALA A 197 -17.93 -18.17 4.98
CA ALA A 197 -17.13 -19.39 4.99
C ALA A 197 -18.01 -20.63 4.68
N LYS A 198 -17.43 -21.70 4.15
CA LYS A 198 -18.22 -22.92 3.82
C LYS A 198 -18.92 -23.52 5.03
N THR A 199 -18.34 -23.34 6.22
CA THR A 199 -18.87 -23.83 7.50
C THR A 199 -19.65 -22.77 8.28
N ALA A 200 -19.89 -21.60 7.69
CA ALA A 200 -20.58 -20.51 8.36
C ALA A 200 -22.03 -20.90 8.69
N SER A 201 -22.45 -20.60 9.89
CA SER A 201 -23.83 -20.74 10.36
C SER A 201 -24.29 -19.46 11.06
N VAL A 202 -25.61 -19.25 11.07
CA VAL A 202 -26.22 -18.16 11.81
C VAL A 202 -25.89 -18.27 13.30
N SER A 203 -25.57 -17.16 13.91
CA SER A 203 -25.11 -17.10 15.30
C SER A 203 -26.23 -17.48 16.29
N ARG A 204 -26.09 -18.59 16.98
CA ARG A 204 -27.05 -19.02 18.03
C ARG A 204 -26.59 -18.62 19.43
N ARG A 205 -25.28 -18.55 19.66
CA ARG A 205 -24.63 -18.22 20.95
C ARG A 205 -23.39 -17.37 20.71
N GLY A 206 -23.00 -16.60 21.74
CA GLY A 206 -21.78 -15.76 21.70
C GLY A 206 -21.95 -14.44 20.95
N PRO A 207 -20.85 -13.82 20.52
CA PRO A 207 -20.89 -12.57 19.77
C PRO A 207 -21.69 -12.71 18.47
N ARG A 208 -22.55 -11.73 18.17
CA ARG A 208 -23.45 -11.74 17.02
C ARG A 208 -23.18 -10.54 16.10
N SER A 209 -23.47 -10.73 14.83
CA SER A 209 -23.62 -9.65 13.86
C SER A 209 -24.86 -9.90 13.00
N GLY A 210 -25.85 -9.02 13.14
CA GLY A 210 -27.06 -9.10 12.33
C GLY A 210 -26.76 -9.05 10.83
N LEU A 211 -25.80 -8.23 10.42
CA LEU A 211 -25.38 -8.13 9.00
C LEU A 211 -24.76 -9.43 8.48
N ARG A 212 -23.95 -10.11 9.30
CA ARG A 212 -23.35 -11.39 8.94
C ARG A 212 -24.42 -12.48 8.82
N ASP A 213 -25.31 -12.56 9.79
CA ASP A 213 -26.39 -13.55 9.84
C ASP A 213 -27.37 -13.36 8.67
N LEU A 214 -27.71 -12.11 8.31
CA LEU A 214 -28.48 -11.78 7.11
C LEU A 214 -27.78 -12.25 5.83
N THR A 215 -26.44 -12.02 5.73
CA THR A 215 -25.66 -12.49 4.57
C THR A 215 -25.69 -14.01 4.46
N ILE A 216 -25.50 -14.74 5.57
CA ILE A 216 -25.57 -16.22 5.59
C ILE A 216 -26.95 -16.70 5.14
N THR A 217 -28.02 -16.13 5.69
CA THR A 217 -29.40 -16.46 5.30
C THR A 217 -29.62 -16.22 3.82
N ARG A 218 -29.21 -15.06 3.30
CA ARG A 218 -29.36 -14.72 1.89
C ARG A 218 -28.59 -15.66 0.97
N VAL A 219 -27.38 -16.08 1.36
CA VAL A 219 -26.59 -17.05 0.61
C VAL A 219 -27.25 -18.43 0.59
N ASN A 220 -27.87 -18.84 1.70
CA ASN A 220 -28.60 -20.12 1.79
C ASN A 220 -29.87 -20.13 0.92
N GLU A 221 -30.57 -18.99 0.82
CA GLU A 221 -31.77 -18.82 -0.03
C GLU A 221 -31.45 -18.83 -1.53
N LEU A 222 -30.44 -18.04 -1.93
CA LEU A 222 -30.13 -17.81 -3.34
C LEU A 222 -29.14 -18.81 -3.94
N GLY A 223 -28.35 -19.44 -3.07
CA GLY A 223 -27.15 -20.13 -3.47
C GLY A 223 -25.96 -19.16 -3.70
N ARG A 224 -24.75 -19.61 -3.38
CA ARG A 224 -23.52 -18.81 -3.42
C ARG A 224 -23.26 -18.13 -4.78
N ARG A 225 -23.50 -18.83 -5.90
CA ARG A 225 -23.22 -18.30 -7.25
C ARG A 225 -24.11 -17.11 -7.59
N ARG A 226 -25.40 -17.19 -7.26
CA ARG A 226 -26.38 -16.13 -7.53
C ARG A 226 -26.13 -14.95 -6.60
N TRP A 227 -25.88 -15.20 -5.31
CA TRP A 227 -25.53 -14.17 -4.33
C TRP A 227 -24.30 -13.37 -4.77
N LYS A 228 -23.21 -14.02 -5.20
CA LYS A 228 -22.00 -13.34 -5.70
C LYS A 228 -22.29 -12.40 -6.88
N LYS A 229 -23.18 -12.79 -7.77
CA LYS A 229 -23.57 -11.96 -8.91
C LYS A 229 -24.41 -10.75 -8.48
N GLU A 230 -25.34 -10.94 -7.54
CA GLU A 230 -26.23 -9.89 -7.05
C GLU A 230 -25.53 -8.92 -6.10
N SER A 231 -24.62 -9.39 -5.26
CA SER A 231 -23.93 -8.58 -4.24
C SER A 231 -22.79 -7.71 -4.77
N GLY A 232 -22.32 -7.95 -6.00
CA GLY A 232 -21.17 -7.22 -6.55
C GLY A 232 -19.81 -7.75 -6.07
N ASP A 233 -19.73 -9.00 -5.60
CA ASP A 233 -18.49 -9.68 -5.15
C ASP A 233 -17.34 -9.60 -6.20
N HIS A 234 -17.67 -9.47 -7.49
CA HIS A 234 -16.69 -9.28 -8.57
C HIS A 234 -15.81 -8.03 -8.43
N GLN A 235 -16.18 -7.08 -7.57
CA GLN A 235 -15.37 -5.89 -7.28
C GLN A 235 -14.01 -6.25 -6.66
N GLN A 236 -13.85 -7.45 -6.11
CA GLN A 236 -12.58 -7.93 -5.53
C GLN A 236 -11.41 -7.90 -6.52
N ALA A 237 -11.64 -8.03 -7.83
CA ALA A 237 -10.63 -7.88 -8.86
C ALA A 237 -9.89 -6.52 -8.82
N ARG A 238 -10.44 -5.50 -8.18
CA ARG A 238 -9.82 -4.17 -8.06
C ARG A 238 -8.61 -4.17 -7.14
N VAL A 239 -8.71 -4.84 -6.00
CA VAL A 239 -7.57 -4.94 -5.07
C VAL A 239 -6.49 -5.86 -5.63
N GLU A 240 -6.87 -6.93 -6.36
CA GLU A 240 -5.92 -7.77 -7.09
C GLU A 240 -5.10 -6.96 -8.10
N ASN A 241 -5.74 -6.03 -8.83
CA ASN A 241 -5.05 -5.09 -9.73
C ASN A 241 -4.10 -4.15 -8.96
N ALA A 242 -4.49 -3.66 -7.78
CA ALA A 242 -3.61 -2.86 -6.95
C ALA A 242 -2.37 -3.66 -6.50
N PHE A 243 -2.53 -4.92 -6.11
CA PHE A 243 -1.41 -5.81 -5.79
C PHE A 243 -0.54 -6.13 -7.01
N PHE A 244 -1.14 -6.36 -8.17
CA PHE A 244 -0.39 -6.53 -9.41
C PHE A 244 0.46 -5.29 -9.73
N ARG A 245 -0.13 -4.10 -9.64
CA ARG A 245 0.60 -2.84 -9.83
C ARG A 245 1.72 -2.67 -8.80
N TYR A 246 1.45 -2.97 -7.54
CA TYR A 246 2.46 -2.89 -6.48
C TYR A 246 3.65 -3.80 -6.80
N LYS A 247 3.40 -5.07 -7.10
CA LYS A 247 4.46 -6.06 -7.38
C LYS A 247 5.21 -5.79 -8.68
N SER A 248 4.52 -5.36 -9.74
CA SER A 248 5.13 -5.11 -11.05
C SER A 248 5.88 -3.79 -11.12
N ILE A 249 5.36 -2.71 -10.52
CA ILE A 249 5.98 -1.38 -10.57
C ILE A 249 7.03 -1.23 -9.47
N ILE A 250 6.66 -1.55 -8.23
CA ILE A 250 7.54 -1.36 -7.08
C ILE A 250 8.41 -2.60 -6.87
N SER A 251 7.86 -3.66 -6.26
CA SER A 251 8.55 -4.92 -6.03
C SER A 251 7.62 -5.95 -5.36
N GLY A 252 7.85 -7.24 -5.59
CA GLY A 252 7.29 -8.34 -4.78
C GLY A 252 8.01 -8.55 -3.43
N GLY A 253 8.98 -7.70 -3.09
CA GLY A 253 9.76 -7.85 -1.86
C GLY A 253 10.10 -6.53 -1.19
N LEU A 254 10.17 -6.55 0.15
CA LEU A 254 10.58 -5.45 1.00
C LEU A 254 12.09 -5.45 1.17
N ARG A 255 12.73 -4.31 0.93
CA ARG A 255 14.19 -4.14 1.03
C ARG A 255 14.65 -3.57 2.37
N ALA A 256 13.75 -2.94 3.13
CA ALA A 256 14.06 -2.41 4.44
C ALA A 256 14.25 -3.54 5.46
N ARG A 257 15.28 -3.42 6.31
CA ARG A 257 15.64 -4.44 7.31
C ARG A 257 14.83 -4.31 8.59
N THR A 258 14.48 -3.10 8.99
CA THR A 258 13.76 -2.82 10.23
C THR A 258 12.25 -2.77 10.00
N SER A 259 11.48 -3.00 11.07
CA SER A 259 10.00 -2.93 11.00
C SER A 259 9.53 -1.52 10.59
N GLY A 260 10.04 -0.46 11.21
CA GLY A 260 9.72 0.93 10.84
C GLY A 260 10.07 1.25 9.39
N GLY A 261 11.24 0.78 8.93
CA GLY A 261 11.64 0.93 7.53
C GLY A 261 10.72 0.22 6.55
N ARG A 262 10.22 -0.98 6.88
CA ARG A 262 9.25 -1.72 6.03
C ARG A 262 7.90 -1.02 5.97
N GLN A 263 7.42 -0.48 7.08
CA GLN A 263 6.21 0.32 7.12
C GLN A 263 6.35 1.59 6.25
N ALA A 264 7.46 2.31 6.38
CA ALA A 264 7.74 3.49 5.56
C ALA A 264 7.87 3.13 4.07
N GLU A 265 8.57 2.03 3.73
CA GLU A 265 8.72 1.53 2.37
C GLU A 265 7.36 1.21 1.73
N ALA A 266 6.48 0.49 2.42
CA ALA A 266 5.15 0.16 1.93
C ALA A 266 4.27 1.41 1.76
N ARG A 267 4.35 2.36 2.70
CA ARG A 267 3.59 3.61 2.65
C ARG A 267 4.02 4.50 1.49
N LEU A 268 5.33 4.63 1.27
CA LEU A 268 5.88 5.35 0.11
C LEU A 268 5.45 4.70 -1.21
N ALA A 269 5.47 3.37 -1.27
CA ALA A 269 5.02 2.62 -2.43
C ALA A 269 3.53 2.87 -2.74
N CYS A 270 2.67 2.81 -1.72
CA CYS A 270 1.23 3.11 -1.87
C CYS A 270 1.01 4.57 -2.31
N ASN A 271 1.73 5.53 -1.74
CA ASN A 271 1.66 6.94 -2.15
C ASN A 271 2.11 7.13 -3.61
N ALA A 272 3.16 6.45 -4.04
CA ALA A 272 3.61 6.51 -5.44
C ALA A 272 2.56 5.94 -6.39
N LEU A 273 1.94 4.80 -6.05
CA LEU A 273 0.86 4.20 -6.84
C LEU A 273 -0.39 5.08 -6.88
N ASN A 274 -0.76 5.70 -5.76
CA ASN A 274 -1.86 6.65 -5.69
C ASN A 274 -1.58 7.85 -6.61
N ARG A 275 -0.38 8.42 -6.55
CA ARG A 275 0.02 9.52 -7.43
C ARG A 275 -0.03 9.13 -8.91
N MET A 276 0.39 7.91 -9.25
CA MET A 276 0.26 7.40 -10.62
C MET A 276 -1.20 7.23 -11.04
N THR A 277 -2.10 6.85 -10.11
CA THR A 277 -3.55 6.76 -10.38
C THR A 277 -4.15 8.14 -10.63
N GLU A 278 -3.76 9.15 -9.85
CA GLU A 278 -4.18 10.54 -10.00
C GLU A 278 -3.69 11.17 -11.32
N LEU A 279 -2.46 10.89 -11.73
CA LEU A 279 -1.90 11.35 -13.00
C LEU A 279 -2.56 10.72 -14.22
N GLY A 280 -3.30 9.64 -14.03
CA GLY A 280 -3.96 8.91 -15.11
C GLY A 280 -3.03 8.01 -15.92
N ARG A 281 -3.55 7.49 -17.02
CA ARG A 281 -2.76 6.66 -17.94
C ARG A 281 -1.90 7.54 -18.83
N PRO A 282 -0.61 7.20 -19.05
CA PRO A 282 0.22 7.95 -19.98
C PRO A 282 -0.38 7.87 -21.39
N ALA A 283 -0.46 9.01 -22.07
CA ALA A 283 -0.80 9.05 -23.48
C ALA A 283 0.34 8.40 -24.28
N SER A 284 0.03 7.31 -24.99
CA SER A 284 0.99 6.63 -25.85
C SER A 284 0.67 6.97 -27.30
N TYR A 285 1.67 7.41 -28.07
CA TYR A 285 1.56 7.60 -29.50
C TYR A 285 2.64 6.82 -30.24
N SER A 286 2.29 6.33 -31.42
CA SER A 286 3.25 5.64 -32.28
C SER A 286 4.09 6.69 -33.00
N VAL A 287 5.40 6.65 -32.79
CA VAL A 287 6.34 7.44 -33.60
C VAL A 287 6.58 6.64 -34.89
N ARG A 288 6.00 7.09 -35.99
CA ARG A 288 6.36 6.57 -37.31
C ARG A 288 7.82 6.96 -37.58
N ARG A 289 8.66 6.00 -37.89
CA ARG A 289 10.03 6.20 -38.36
C ARG A 289 10.00 6.59 -39.85
#